data_5e1ef34c5b8a41365eefb258a1e415a6
#
_entry.id   5e1ef34c5b8a41365eefb258a1e415a6
#
_cell.length_a   1.000
_cell.length_b   1.000
_cell.length_c   1.000
_cell.angle_alpha   90.00
_cell.angle_beta   90.00
_cell.angle_gamma   90.00
#
_symmetry.space_group_name_H-M   'P 1'
#
loop_
_entity.id
_entity.type
_entity.pdbx_description
1 polymer ?
#
loop_
_entity_poly.entity_id
_entity_poly.type
_entity_poly.pdbx_seq_one_letter_code
_entity_poly.pdbx_strand_id
1 'polypeptide(L)'
;MAFRAQTARLYLSALRHFCRMAMRKGLLTSCVWQGAELPRVEKRHFALTRNELDQLSVLDVHGTRALARNLFVLSAHTGLAYIDLKHLTPQHIERDSSGAWLTMPRHKTGQQAMVRLTTATLALLDKLPKLQPCATGWLQVPDNRTINRHLHVMGHTLHLRQRLHLHMRRHTFATLMLQRGVSLEAVSTMLGHARVATTQRYAEVTRQKILHELGQTQRAD
;
A
#
# COMPACT_ATOMS: atom_id res chain seq x y z
N MET A 1 -13.73 -27.46 13.50
CA MET A 1 -13.32 -26.07 13.25
C MET A 1 -12.50 -26.04 11.96
N ALA A 2 -13.05 -25.52 10.86
CA ALA A 2 -12.32 -25.46 9.59
C ALA A 2 -11.36 -24.27 9.59
N PHE A 3 -10.07 -24.52 9.45
CA PHE A 3 -9.09 -23.47 9.26
C PHE A 3 -9.32 -22.76 7.91
N ARG A 4 -9.22 -21.42 7.90
CA ARG A 4 -9.24 -20.70 6.63
C ARG A 4 -8.06 -21.17 5.77
N ALA A 5 -8.29 -21.38 4.47
CA ALA A 5 -7.27 -21.89 3.53
C ALA A 5 -5.93 -21.14 3.61
N GLN A 6 -5.98 -19.83 3.87
CA GLN A 6 -4.78 -19.01 4.07
C GLN A 6 -3.99 -19.40 5.32
N THR A 7 -4.66 -19.71 6.43
CA THR A 7 -4.02 -20.16 7.67
C THR A 7 -3.43 -21.55 7.50
N ALA A 8 -4.15 -22.47 6.86
CA ALA A 8 -3.65 -23.81 6.53
C ALA A 8 -2.39 -23.72 5.64
N ARG A 9 -2.40 -22.86 4.60
CA ARG A 9 -1.23 -22.63 3.75
C ARG A 9 -0.03 -22.11 4.54
N LEU A 10 -0.24 -21.18 5.50
CA LEU A 10 0.83 -20.65 6.33
C LEU A 10 1.48 -21.75 7.18
N TYR A 11 0.68 -22.57 7.87
CA TYR A 11 1.19 -23.67 8.70
C TYR A 11 1.88 -24.74 7.88
N LEU A 12 1.30 -25.19 6.76
CA LEU A 12 1.93 -26.15 5.87
C LEU A 12 3.25 -25.63 5.29
N SER A 13 3.32 -24.35 4.95
CA SER A 13 4.56 -23.73 4.46
C SER A 13 5.65 -23.70 5.55
N ALA A 14 5.29 -23.40 6.79
CA ALA A 14 6.20 -23.43 7.93
C ALA A 14 6.70 -24.87 8.22
N LEU A 15 5.78 -25.84 8.28
CA LEU A 15 6.13 -27.25 8.47
C LEU A 15 7.10 -27.75 7.40
N ARG A 16 6.85 -27.44 6.13
CA ARG A 16 7.79 -27.78 5.04
C ARG A 16 9.17 -27.14 5.21
N HIS A 17 9.20 -25.91 5.70
CA HIS A 17 10.48 -25.25 5.96
C HIS A 17 11.26 -25.99 7.05
N PHE A 18 10.62 -26.32 8.16
CA PHE A 18 11.24 -27.06 9.26
C PHE A 18 11.67 -28.48 8.85
N CYS A 19 10.82 -29.21 8.10
CA CYS A 19 11.19 -30.53 7.58
C CYS A 19 12.45 -30.45 6.70
N ARG A 20 12.52 -29.46 5.79
CA ARG A 20 13.72 -29.28 4.95
C ARG A 20 14.97 -28.96 5.76
N MET A 21 14.83 -28.16 6.82
CA MET A 21 15.95 -27.87 7.72
C MET A 21 16.41 -29.14 8.45
N ALA A 22 15.48 -29.95 8.97
CA ALA A 22 15.78 -31.21 9.65
C ALA A 22 16.45 -32.22 8.72
N MET A 23 16.00 -32.32 7.46
CA MET A 23 16.63 -33.16 6.44
C MET A 23 18.09 -32.72 6.15
N ARG A 24 18.31 -31.38 6.02
CA ARG A 24 19.69 -30.88 5.81
C ARG A 24 20.62 -31.18 6.96
N LYS A 25 20.09 -31.31 8.19
CA LYS A 25 20.85 -31.66 9.39
C LYS A 25 20.95 -33.19 9.62
N GLY A 26 20.44 -33.98 8.71
CA GLY A 26 20.41 -35.44 8.86
C GLY A 26 19.48 -35.99 9.93
N LEU A 27 18.58 -35.13 10.50
CA LEU A 27 17.63 -35.54 11.53
C LEU A 27 16.38 -36.21 10.97
N LEU A 28 16.10 -36.04 9.67
CA LEU A 28 15.01 -36.70 8.94
C LEU A 28 15.51 -37.24 7.60
N THR A 29 15.09 -38.42 7.25
CA THR A 29 15.40 -39.04 5.96
C THR A 29 14.43 -38.63 4.86
N SER A 30 13.18 -38.29 5.23
CA SER A 30 12.14 -37.85 4.30
C SER A 30 11.19 -36.87 4.95
N CYS A 31 10.49 -36.07 4.13
CA CYS A 31 9.47 -35.15 4.58
C CYS A 31 8.09 -35.56 4.03
N VAL A 32 7.23 -36.06 4.90
CA VAL A 32 5.84 -36.47 4.57
C VAL A 32 5.04 -35.37 3.87
N TRP A 33 5.37 -34.11 4.13
CA TRP A 33 4.68 -32.94 3.58
C TRP A 33 5.29 -32.43 2.26
N GLN A 34 6.29 -33.13 1.69
CA GLN A 34 7.00 -32.66 0.49
C GLN A 34 6.07 -32.60 -0.74
N GLY A 35 5.20 -33.60 -0.89
CA GLY A 35 4.22 -33.69 -1.98
C GLY A 35 2.84 -33.06 -1.70
N ALA A 36 2.59 -32.59 -0.48
CA ALA A 36 1.27 -32.05 -0.15
C ALA A 36 0.97 -30.78 -0.95
N GLU A 37 -0.15 -30.71 -1.64
CA GLU A 37 -0.56 -29.49 -2.33
C GLU A 37 -0.96 -28.40 -1.34
N LEU A 38 -0.41 -27.22 -1.53
CA LEU A 38 -0.82 -26.04 -0.74
C LEU A 38 -2.12 -25.48 -1.31
N PRO A 39 -3.15 -25.24 -0.47
CA PRO A 39 -4.39 -24.65 -0.94
C PRO A 39 -4.12 -23.39 -1.77
N ARG A 40 -4.70 -23.28 -2.96
CA ARG A 40 -4.66 -22.05 -3.74
C ARG A 40 -5.52 -21.01 -3.04
N VAL A 41 -4.91 -19.92 -2.64
CA VAL A 41 -5.61 -18.79 -2.03
C VAL A 41 -5.50 -17.63 -2.99
N GLU A 42 -6.62 -17.26 -3.59
CA GLU A 42 -6.70 -16.00 -4.32
C GLU A 42 -6.58 -14.83 -3.33
N LYS A 43 -5.51 -14.10 -3.43
CA LYS A 43 -5.34 -12.86 -2.68
C LYS A 43 -6.05 -11.75 -3.43
N ARG A 44 -7.30 -11.50 -3.08
CA ARG A 44 -7.99 -10.30 -3.55
C ARG A 44 -7.37 -9.09 -2.86
N HIS A 45 -6.81 -8.21 -3.64
CA HIS A 45 -6.27 -6.94 -3.18
C HIS A 45 -7.36 -5.88 -3.34
N PHE A 46 -7.85 -5.39 -2.21
CA PHE A 46 -8.90 -4.38 -2.21
C PHE A 46 -8.25 -2.98 -2.22
N ALA A 47 -8.70 -2.15 -3.13
CA ALA A 47 -8.39 -0.74 -3.23
C ALA A 47 -9.68 0.05 -3.10
N LEU A 48 -9.61 1.26 -2.56
CA LEU A 48 -10.72 2.19 -2.62
C LEU A 48 -10.84 2.73 -4.05
N THR A 49 -12.05 2.90 -4.51
CA THR A 49 -12.36 3.69 -5.69
C THR A 49 -12.03 5.17 -5.43
N ARG A 50 -11.95 5.97 -6.49
CA ARG A 50 -11.75 7.41 -6.36
C ARG A 50 -12.83 8.06 -5.50
N ASN A 51 -14.09 7.73 -5.75
CA ASN A 51 -15.23 8.26 -5.00
C ASN A 51 -15.15 7.89 -3.51
N GLU A 52 -14.86 6.62 -3.18
CA GLU A 52 -14.72 6.18 -1.77
C GLU A 52 -13.56 6.89 -1.06
N LEU A 53 -12.44 7.15 -1.76
CA LEU A 53 -11.32 7.91 -1.20
C LEU A 53 -11.69 9.38 -0.97
N ASP A 54 -12.42 10.00 -1.90
CA ASP A 54 -12.88 11.37 -1.79
C ASP A 54 -13.89 11.51 -0.64
N GLN A 55 -14.86 10.60 -0.51
CA GLN A 55 -15.80 10.56 0.63
C GLN A 55 -15.06 10.38 1.97
N LEU A 56 -14.06 9.50 2.03
CA LEU A 56 -13.24 9.33 3.22
C LEU A 56 -12.49 10.63 3.57
N SER A 57 -11.96 11.34 2.57
CA SER A 57 -11.15 12.56 2.77
C SER A 57 -11.93 13.70 3.42
N VAL A 58 -13.23 13.80 3.13
CA VAL A 58 -14.13 14.87 3.62
C VAL A 58 -14.99 14.43 4.81
N LEU A 59 -14.87 13.16 5.26
CA LEU A 59 -15.66 12.64 6.37
C LEU A 59 -15.40 13.48 7.64
N ASP A 60 -16.45 14.01 8.24
CA ASP A 60 -16.33 14.83 9.45
C ASP A 60 -15.98 13.97 10.67
N VAL A 61 -14.73 14.05 11.08
CA VAL A 61 -14.15 13.34 12.23
C VAL A 61 -13.05 14.16 12.88
N HIS A 62 -12.86 14.00 14.18
CA HIS A 62 -11.95 14.80 15.00
C HIS A 62 -10.89 13.96 15.74
N GLY A 63 -9.88 14.61 16.29
CA GLY A 63 -8.85 13.99 17.14
C GLY A 63 -8.08 12.87 16.43
N THR A 64 -7.82 11.79 17.13
CA THR A 64 -7.05 10.64 16.62
C THR A 64 -7.71 9.98 15.40
N ARG A 65 -9.05 10.08 15.27
CA ARG A 65 -9.78 9.56 14.11
C ARG A 65 -9.48 10.40 12.86
N ALA A 66 -9.47 11.72 12.99
CA ALA A 66 -9.07 12.62 11.90
C ALA A 66 -7.60 12.38 11.50
N LEU A 67 -6.71 12.18 12.47
CA LEU A 67 -5.32 11.84 12.22
C LEU A 67 -5.19 10.54 11.43
N ALA A 68 -5.90 9.48 11.84
CA ALA A 68 -5.89 8.19 11.12
C ALA A 68 -6.41 8.32 9.68
N ARG A 69 -7.50 9.09 9.46
CA ARG A 69 -8.03 9.43 8.15
C ARG A 69 -6.97 10.13 7.29
N ASN A 70 -6.38 11.20 7.82
CA ASN A 70 -5.43 12.02 7.07
C ASN A 70 -4.15 11.24 6.71
N LEU A 71 -3.64 10.40 7.60
CA LEU A 71 -2.50 9.51 7.32
C LEU A 71 -2.83 8.47 6.25
N PHE A 72 -4.06 7.92 6.26
CA PHE A 72 -4.51 7.02 5.20
C PHE A 72 -4.59 7.73 3.86
N VAL A 73 -5.24 8.90 3.80
CA VAL A 73 -5.41 9.70 2.57
C VAL A 73 -4.05 10.15 2.03
N LEU A 74 -3.15 10.65 2.88
CA LEU A 74 -1.79 10.99 2.48
C LEU A 74 -1.08 9.78 1.84
N SER A 75 -1.15 8.62 2.47
CA SER A 75 -0.54 7.41 1.92
C SER A 75 -1.22 6.92 0.64
N ALA A 76 -2.53 7.12 0.49
CA ALA A 76 -3.25 6.79 -0.75
C ALA A 76 -2.89 7.73 -1.90
N HIS A 77 -2.35 8.92 -1.62
CA HIS A 77 -1.84 9.87 -2.62
C HIS A 77 -0.34 9.75 -2.88
N THR A 78 0.43 9.15 -1.97
CA THR A 78 1.90 9.09 -2.07
C THR A 78 2.44 7.67 -2.17
N GLY A 79 1.62 6.65 -1.93
CA GLY A 79 2.06 5.25 -1.88
C GLY A 79 2.95 4.92 -0.68
N LEU A 80 3.15 5.82 0.29
CA LEU A 80 4.00 5.61 1.46
C LEU A 80 3.55 4.41 2.29
N ALA A 81 4.47 3.58 2.73
CA ALA A 81 4.19 2.54 3.71
C ALA A 81 4.11 3.13 5.13
N TYR A 82 3.56 2.36 6.09
CA TYR A 82 3.43 2.82 7.47
C TYR A 82 4.78 3.21 8.10
N ILE A 83 5.80 2.42 7.84
CA ILE A 83 7.14 2.70 8.36
C ILE A 83 7.75 3.95 7.70
N ASP A 84 7.50 4.17 6.40
CA ASP A 84 7.98 5.33 5.68
C ASP A 84 7.32 6.63 6.21
N LEU A 85 6.02 6.59 6.58
CA LEU A 85 5.36 7.72 7.25
C LEU A 85 6.05 8.12 8.57
N LYS A 86 6.50 7.13 9.34
CA LYS A 86 7.23 7.36 10.59
C LYS A 86 8.60 8.00 10.37
N HIS A 87 9.25 7.69 9.26
CA HIS A 87 10.59 8.20 8.93
C HIS A 87 10.56 9.37 7.94
N LEU A 88 9.37 9.85 7.58
CA LEU A 88 9.23 11.03 6.73
C LEU A 88 9.80 12.26 7.44
N THR A 89 10.63 13.02 6.72
CA THR A 89 11.21 14.28 7.18
C THR A 89 10.99 15.37 6.12
N PRO A 90 11.12 16.67 6.45
CA PRO A 90 11.02 17.75 5.47
C PRO A 90 12.02 17.62 4.32
N GLN A 91 13.22 17.06 4.58
CA GLN A 91 14.28 16.87 3.57
C GLN A 91 13.88 15.90 2.45
N HIS A 92 12.88 15.06 2.69
CA HIS A 92 12.33 14.19 1.65
C HIS A 92 11.39 14.91 0.68
N ILE A 93 11.12 16.21 0.90
CA ILE A 93 10.27 17.02 0.04
C ILE A 93 11.12 18.04 -0.70
N GLU A 94 11.35 17.78 -1.97
CA GLU A 94 12.09 18.63 -2.88
C GLU A 94 11.11 19.49 -3.68
N ARG A 95 11.55 20.70 -4.05
CA ARG A 95 10.76 21.60 -4.91
C ARG A 95 11.63 22.10 -6.03
N ASP A 96 11.14 21.95 -7.25
CA ASP A 96 11.78 22.45 -8.46
C ASP A 96 10.77 23.15 -9.38
N SER A 97 11.19 23.52 -10.58
CA SER A 97 10.34 24.15 -11.60
C SER A 97 9.16 23.27 -12.05
N SER A 98 9.23 21.96 -11.89
CA SER A 98 8.18 21.01 -12.24
C SER A 98 7.16 20.79 -11.10
N GLY A 99 7.46 21.28 -9.90
CA GLY A 99 6.59 21.19 -8.73
C GLY A 99 7.25 20.64 -7.47
N ALA A 100 6.45 20.06 -6.59
CA ALA A 100 6.94 19.43 -5.35
C ALA A 100 7.00 17.91 -5.53
N TRP A 101 8.09 17.32 -5.05
CA TRP A 101 8.37 15.89 -5.14
C TRP A 101 8.66 15.32 -3.76
N LEU A 102 8.14 14.14 -3.50
CA LEU A 102 8.51 13.31 -2.37
C LEU A 102 9.51 12.28 -2.86
N THR A 103 10.76 12.39 -2.39
CA THR A 103 11.86 11.47 -2.73
C THR A 103 12.42 10.87 -1.46
N MET A 104 12.32 9.57 -1.30
CA MET A 104 12.88 8.89 -0.13
C MET A 104 13.20 7.42 -0.38
N PRO A 105 14.25 6.88 0.26
CA PRO A 105 14.50 5.44 0.25
C PRO A 105 13.43 4.71 1.06
N ARG A 106 12.89 3.62 0.51
CA ARG A 106 11.95 2.77 1.24
C ARG A 106 12.66 2.02 2.35
N HIS A 107 12.17 2.14 3.57
CA HIS A 107 12.76 1.49 4.73
C HIS A 107 12.93 -0.03 4.57
N LYS A 108 11.99 -0.70 3.88
CA LYS A 108 12.03 -2.16 3.71
C LYS A 108 12.97 -2.63 2.59
N THR A 109 13.15 -1.86 1.53
CA THR A 109 13.84 -2.32 0.31
C THR A 109 15.07 -1.50 -0.04
N GLY A 110 15.28 -0.34 0.59
CA GLY A 110 16.32 0.62 0.23
C GLY A 110 16.09 1.31 -1.12
N GLN A 111 15.10 0.86 -1.91
CA GLN A 111 14.82 1.43 -3.22
C GLN A 111 14.26 2.84 -3.10
N GLN A 112 14.76 3.75 -3.92
CA GLN A 112 14.21 5.09 -4.02
C GLN A 112 12.76 5.04 -4.51
N ALA A 113 11.91 5.80 -3.83
CA ALA A 113 10.56 6.07 -4.25
C ALA A 113 10.44 7.56 -4.52
N MET A 114 9.84 7.91 -5.65
CA MET A 114 9.66 9.29 -6.07
C MET A 114 8.22 9.51 -6.52
N VAL A 115 7.54 10.48 -5.89
CA VAL A 115 6.13 10.78 -6.18
C VAL A 115 5.94 12.29 -6.24
N ARG A 116 5.28 12.77 -7.28
CA ARG A 116 4.88 14.17 -7.39
C ARG A 116 3.78 14.48 -6.39
N LEU A 117 3.95 15.52 -5.60
CA LEU A 117 2.97 16.01 -4.64
C LEU A 117 2.05 17.03 -5.28
N THR A 118 0.75 16.85 -5.15
CA THR A 118 -0.24 17.86 -5.54
C THR A 118 -0.38 18.92 -4.44
N THR A 119 -0.91 20.10 -4.79
CA THR A 119 -1.23 21.15 -3.81
C THR A 119 -2.13 20.63 -2.68
N ALA A 120 -3.11 19.78 -3.01
CA ALA A 120 -3.98 19.17 -2.00
C ALA A 120 -3.21 18.21 -1.07
N THR A 121 -2.23 17.47 -1.60
CA THR A 121 -1.39 16.57 -0.79
C THR A 121 -0.46 17.36 0.13
N LEU A 122 0.10 18.46 -0.34
CA LEU A 122 0.91 19.37 0.48
C LEU A 122 0.07 20.01 1.60
N ALA A 123 -1.11 20.55 1.27
CA ALA A 123 -2.02 21.13 2.26
C ALA A 123 -2.47 20.08 3.32
N LEU A 124 -2.65 18.83 2.92
CA LEU A 124 -2.94 17.73 3.85
C LEU A 124 -1.75 17.45 4.75
N LEU A 125 -0.55 17.42 4.19
CA LEU A 125 0.69 17.22 4.95
C LEU A 125 0.90 18.35 5.97
N ASP A 126 0.59 19.58 5.61
CA ASP A 126 0.71 20.74 6.52
C ASP A 126 -0.26 20.67 7.70
N LYS A 127 -1.44 20.09 7.50
CA LYS A 127 -2.46 19.89 8.55
C LYS A 127 -2.12 18.77 9.53
N LEU A 128 -1.19 17.88 9.20
CA LEU A 128 -0.81 16.77 10.08
C LEU A 128 0.00 17.27 11.27
N PRO A 129 -0.25 16.76 12.49
CA PRO A 129 0.54 17.13 13.65
C PRO A 129 2.00 16.69 13.47
N LYS A 130 2.90 17.63 13.75
CA LYS A 130 4.35 17.44 13.64
C LYS A 130 4.93 17.10 15.01
N LEU A 131 5.89 16.19 15.00
CA LEU A 131 6.79 16.02 16.13
C LEU A 131 7.86 17.12 16.06
N GLN A 132 8.44 17.46 17.19
CA GLN A 132 9.65 18.28 17.18
C GLN A 132 10.70 17.57 16.33
N PRO A 133 11.54 18.31 15.56
CA PRO A 133 12.55 17.68 14.71
C PRO A 133 13.44 16.77 15.52
N CYS A 134 13.22 15.47 15.39
CA CYS A 134 14.15 14.46 15.88
C CYS A 134 14.61 13.63 14.67
N ALA A 135 15.77 13.00 14.80
CA ALA A 135 16.41 12.25 13.73
C ALA A 135 15.56 11.10 13.16
N THR A 136 14.43 10.76 13.80
CA THR A 136 13.66 9.56 13.48
C THR A 136 12.34 9.81 12.76
N GLY A 137 11.87 11.08 12.64
CA GLY A 137 10.63 11.35 11.93
C GLY A 137 10.03 12.71 12.25
N TRP A 138 9.13 13.15 11.37
CA TRP A 138 8.50 14.48 11.40
C TRP A 138 7.02 14.41 11.77
N LEU A 139 6.32 13.34 11.38
CA LEU A 139 4.88 13.22 11.60
C LEU A 139 4.57 12.44 12.88
N GLN A 140 3.55 12.88 13.61
CA GLN A 140 2.96 12.06 14.65
C GLN A 140 2.17 10.91 14.03
N VAL A 141 2.70 9.69 14.10
CA VAL A 141 2.09 8.49 13.52
C VAL A 141 1.74 7.53 14.66
N PRO A 142 0.44 7.39 15.01
CA PRO A 142 -0.02 6.42 15.99
C PRO A 142 0.34 4.99 15.59
N ASP A 143 0.27 4.07 16.54
CA ASP A 143 0.50 2.65 16.26
C ASP A 143 -0.52 2.10 15.22
N ASN A 144 -0.09 1.07 14.52
CA ASN A 144 -0.88 0.49 13.41
C ASN A 144 -2.25 -0.05 13.88
N ARG A 145 -2.35 -0.56 15.11
CA ARG A 145 -3.60 -1.09 15.70
C ARG A 145 -4.59 0.05 15.92
N THR A 146 -4.13 1.17 16.48
CA THR A 146 -4.95 2.38 16.71
C THR A 146 -5.47 2.94 15.40
N ILE A 147 -4.60 3.12 14.41
CA ILE A 147 -5.02 3.59 13.08
C ILE A 147 -6.08 2.66 12.48
N ASN A 148 -5.84 1.35 12.46
CA ASN A 148 -6.77 0.38 11.88
C ASN A 148 -8.12 0.34 12.61
N ARG A 149 -8.15 0.51 13.93
CA ARG A 149 -9.40 0.60 14.69
C ARG A 149 -10.25 1.78 14.20
N HIS A 150 -9.65 2.96 14.03
CA HIS A 150 -10.37 4.15 13.54
C HIS A 150 -10.78 4.03 12.09
N LEU A 151 -9.90 3.49 11.20
CA LEU A 151 -10.23 3.23 9.80
C LEU A 151 -11.41 2.27 9.66
N HIS A 152 -11.46 1.23 10.50
CA HIS A 152 -12.57 0.28 10.48
C HIS A 152 -13.91 0.95 10.78
N VAL A 153 -13.96 1.82 11.81
CA VAL A 153 -15.18 2.57 12.14
C VAL A 153 -15.58 3.47 10.96
N MET A 154 -14.63 4.23 10.38
CA MET A 154 -14.92 5.11 9.24
C MET A 154 -15.38 4.32 8.00
N GLY A 155 -14.79 3.17 7.73
CA GLY A 155 -15.23 2.30 6.64
C GLY A 155 -16.65 1.79 6.82
N HIS A 156 -17.06 1.52 8.06
CA HIS A 156 -18.43 1.14 8.38
C HIS A 156 -19.39 2.33 8.20
N THR A 157 -19.03 3.53 8.68
CA THR A 157 -19.82 4.76 8.47
C THR A 157 -20.04 5.07 6.99
N LEU A 158 -19.04 4.83 6.14
CA LEU A 158 -19.13 5.03 4.68
C LEU A 158 -19.73 3.85 3.93
N HIS A 159 -20.23 2.83 4.63
CA HIS A 159 -20.81 1.62 4.04
C HIS A 159 -19.89 0.95 3.00
N LEU A 160 -18.57 0.99 3.24
CA LEU A 160 -17.63 0.37 2.33
C LEU A 160 -17.82 -1.15 2.29
N ARG A 161 -17.78 -1.74 1.08
CA ARG A 161 -17.96 -3.20 0.89
C ARG A 161 -16.91 -4.03 1.64
N GLN A 162 -15.75 -3.45 1.90
CA GLN A 162 -14.62 -4.12 2.54
C GLN A 162 -14.20 -3.39 3.80
N ARG A 163 -13.73 -4.17 4.76
CA ARG A 163 -13.18 -3.62 6.00
C ARG A 163 -11.98 -2.72 5.70
N LEU A 164 -12.14 -1.42 5.92
CA LEU A 164 -11.07 -0.44 5.70
C LEU A 164 -9.92 -0.68 6.68
N HIS A 165 -8.71 -0.81 6.15
CA HIS A 165 -7.50 -0.96 6.94
C HIS A 165 -6.30 -0.31 6.25
N LEU A 166 -5.28 0.02 7.03
CA LEU A 166 -4.15 0.82 6.57
C LEU A 166 -3.39 0.22 5.37
N HIS A 167 -3.39 -1.12 5.23
CA HIS A 167 -2.69 -1.77 4.12
C HIS A 167 -3.33 -1.47 2.75
N MET A 168 -4.64 -1.14 2.71
CA MET A 168 -5.34 -0.83 1.46
C MET A 168 -4.84 0.45 0.78
N ARG A 169 -4.31 1.42 1.52
CA ARG A 169 -3.87 2.72 0.97
C ARG A 169 -2.88 2.59 -0.19
N ARG A 170 -1.93 1.66 -0.08
CA ARG A 170 -0.91 1.44 -1.10
C ARG A 170 -1.47 0.71 -2.32
N HIS A 171 -2.46 -0.16 -2.11
CA HIS A 171 -3.24 -0.76 -3.19
C HIS A 171 -4.07 0.33 -3.88
N THR A 172 -4.73 1.19 -3.12
CA THR A 172 -5.50 2.34 -3.62
C THR A 172 -4.63 3.26 -4.47
N PHE A 173 -3.44 3.67 -3.97
CA PHE A 173 -2.49 4.46 -4.76
C PHE A 173 -2.15 3.81 -6.09
N ALA A 174 -1.70 2.55 -6.06
CA ALA A 174 -1.29 1.84 -7.27
C ALA A 174 -2.44 1.72 -8.29
N THR A 175 -3.62 1.30 -7.83
CA THR A 175 -4.79 1.14 -8.69
C THR A 175 -5.21 2.47 -9.31
N LEU A 176 -5.28 3.55 -8.52
CA LEU A 176 -5.65 4.88 -9.03
C LEU A 176 -4.63 5.45 -10.01
N MET A 177 -3.33 5.20 -9.81
CA MET A 177 -2.29 5.63 -10.78
C MET A 177 -2.40 4.87 -12.10
N LEU A 178 -2.58 3.55 -12.05
CA LEU A 178 -2.77 2.72 -13.24
C LEU A 178 -4.06 3.09 -14.00
N GLN A 179 -5.14 3.43 -13.29
CA GLN A 179 -6.39 3.90 -13.90
C GLN A 179 -6.24 5.27 -14.59
N ARG A 180 -5.27 6.08 -14.17
CA ARG A 180 -4.90 7.36 -14.83
C ARG A 180 -3.97 7.19 -16.01
N GLY A 181 -3.64 5.96 -16.41
CA GLY A 181 -2.76 5.68 -17.52
C GLY A 181 -1.26 5.75 -17.19
N VAL A 182 -0.91 5.88 -15.89
CA VAL A 182 0.52 5.80 -15.50
C VAL A 182 1.02 4.38 -15.74
N SER A 183 2.20 4.24 -16.38
CA SER A 183 2.76 2.94 -16.70
C SER A 183 3.06 2.10 -15.44
N LEU A 184 3.09 0.78 -15.61
CA LEU A 184 3.36 -0.15 -14.50
C LEU A 184 4.75 0.08 -13.91
N GLU A 185 5.73 0.39 -14.74
CA GLU A 185 7.11 0.69 -14.37
C GLU A 185 7.18 1.97 -13.55
N ALA A 186 6.50 3.03 -14.00
CA ALA A 186 6.44 4.29 -13.26
C ALA A 186 5.76 4.10 -11.89
N VAL A 187 4.65 3.38 -11.81
CA VAL A 187 4.00 3.05 -10.54
C VAL A 187 4.92 2.19 -9.65
N SER A 188 5.68 1.26 -10.23
CA SER A 188 6.67 0.46 -9.51
C SER A 188 7.75 1.33 -8.88
N THR A 189 8.27 2.31 -9.63
CA THR A 189 9.25 3.30 -9.14
C THR A 189 8.66 4.18 -8.05
N MET A 190 7.46 4.75 -8.26
CA MET A 190 6.75 5.53 -7.25
C MET A 190 6.57 4.76 -5.94
N LEU A 191 6.32 3.48 -6.02
CA LEU A 191 6.18 2.60 -4.87
C LEU A 191 7.54 2.13 -4.30
N GLY A 192 8.65 2.32 -4.98
CA GLY A 192 9.96 1.79 -4.61
C GLY A 192 9.95 0.26 -4.50
N HIS A 193 9.35 -0.41 -5.49
CA HIS A 193 9.41 -1.86 -5.58
C HIS A 193 10.73 -2.31 -6.24
N ALA A 194 11.41 -3.28 -5.64
CA ALA A 194 12.62 -3.86 -6.21
C ALA A 194 12.35 -4.68 -7.49
N ARG A 195 11.10 -5.10 -7.73
CA ARG A 195 10.69 -5.87 -8.91
C ARG A 195 9.34 -5.39 -9.39
N VAL A 196 9.22 -5.10 -10.68
CA VAL A 196 7.95 -4.68 -11.33
C VAL A 196 6.84 -5.72 -11.14
N ALA A 197 7.18 -7.02 -11.13
CA ALA A 197 6.25 -8.11 -10.84
C ALA A 197 5.48 -7.93 -9.51
N THR A 198 6.05 -7.18 -8.55
CA THR A 198 5.33 -6.83 -7.31
C THR A 198 4.17 -5.86 -7.59
N THR A 199 4.29 -5.03 -8.62
CA THR A 199 3.27 -4.05 -9.05
C THR A 199 2.22 -4.68 -9.96
N GLN A 200 2.55 -5.74 -10.69
CA GLN A 200 1.62 -6.44 -11.59
C GLN A 200 0.34 -6.90 -10.90
N ARG A 201 0.38 -7.18 -9.60
CA ARG A 201 -0.80 -7.53 -8.79
C ARG A 201 -1.90 -6.46 -8.78
N TYR A 202 -1.58 -5.22 -9.13
CA TYR A 202 -2.51 -4.09 -9.23
C TYR A 202 -3.00 -3.84 -10.65
N ALA A 203 -2.35 -4.45 -11.64
CA ALA A 203 -2.68 -4.32 -13.05
C ALA A 203 -3.84 -5.28 -13.40
N GLU A 204 -5.00 -5.10 -12.78
CA GLU A 204 -6.22 -5.64 -13.38
C GLU A 204 -6.46 -4.85 -14.67
N VAL A 205 -6.47 -5.56 -15.80
CA VAL A 205 -6.85 -4.97 -17.09
C VAL A 205 -8.33 -4.65 -17.02
N THR A 206 -8.65 -3.42 -16.63
CA THR A 206 -10.04 -2.97 -16.59
C THR A 206 -10.47 -2.56 -18.00
N ARG A 207 -11.76 -2.70 -18.29
CA ARG A 207 -12.35 -2.20 -19.54
C ARG A 207 -12.01 -0.73 -19.81
N GLN A 208 -11.93 0.08 -18.75
CA GLN A 208 -11.52 1.49 -18.83
C GLN A 208 -10.09 1.66 -19.30
N LYS A 209 -9.16 0.81 -18.86
CA LYS A 209 -7.76 0.85 -19.31
C LYS A 209 -7.66 0.51 -20.79
N ILE A 210 -8.37 -0.53 -21.24
CA ILE A 210 -8.42 -0.90 -22.66
C ILE A 210 -8.94 0.26 -23.50
N LEU A 211 -10.05 0.89 -23.10
CA LEU A 211 -10.63 2.03 -23.81
C LEU A 211 -9.70 3.24 -23.82
N HIS A 212 -8.96 3.49 -22.75
CA HIS A 212 -8.00 4.58 -22.67
C HIS A 212 -6.81 4.35 -23.61
N GLU A 213 -6.24 3.15 -23.63
CA GLU A 213 -5.12 2.77 -24.52
C GLU A 213 -5.55 2.82 -25.99
N LEU A 214 -6.74 2.29 -26.31
CA LEU A 214 -7.29 2.38 -27.68
C LEU A 214 -7.56 3.83 -28.11
N GLY A 215 -8.08 4.68 -27.21
CA GLY A 215 -8.32 6.09 -27.51
C GLY A 215 -7.06 6.94 -27.69
N GLN A 216 -5.92 6.52 -27.15
CA GLN A 216 -4.63 7.17 -27.41
C GLN A 216 -4.06 6.77 -28.79
N THR A 217 -4.26 5.53 -29.20
CA THR A 217 -3.82 5.04 -30.53
C THR A 217 -4.57 5.73 -31.65
N GLN A 218 -5.88 6.01 -31.48
CA GLN A 218 -6.69 6.72 -32.47
C GLN A 218 -6.40 8.23 -32.60
N ARG A 219 -5.65 8.83 -31.70
CA ARG A 219 -5.20 10.24 -31.78
C ARG A 219 -3.82 10.41 -32.38
N ALA A 220 -3.14 9.32 -32.66
CA ALA A 220 -1.78 9.31 -33.27
C ALA A 220 -1.82 9.05 -34.78
N ASP A 221 -2.97 8.74 -35.34
CA ASP A 221 -3.28 8.66 -36.78
C ASP A 221 -4.03 9.93 -37.23
#